data_454906ac86caf125253c0d5832806e06
#
_entry.id   454906ac86caf125253c0d5832806e06
#
_cell.length_a   1.000
_cell.length_b   1.000
_cell.length_c   1.000
_cell.angle_alpha   90.00
_cell.angle_beta   90.00
_cell.angle_gamma   90.00
#
_symmetry.space_group_name_H-M   'P 1'
#
loop_
_entity.id
_entity.type
_entity.pdbx_description
1 polymer ?
#
loop_
_entity_poly.entity_id
_entity_poly.type
_entity_poly.pdbx_seq_one_letter_code
_entity_poly.pdbx_strand_id
1 'polypeptide(L)'
;MSTGENIQFLRKREGFTQESFAEQMGVSRQTISKWESDSCFPEMEKLLQMCEMFHCNLDDLVRGNVQADVAEDTAGYDAHMNLFAKQITTGVVLVLIGVTAMLLTYGLSHLDMLAGLLLFPFLIAGVAFLVTGGMQHEHYTNKHPQIVPFYTEEEQDAFHKKFIAMIVTGISLVLVGVVCIIGAGLIVGEEYLDTNDFAASLAASLLMAFVTAGTGFLIYGGMQKSKYDIEEYNQENTAETEGEEGPKNPIVKAICASIMVIATLIFLMTGFLQNAWHINWVVYVAGALLCAVVNILGNAIEKSKEKSKTE
;
A
#
# COMPACT_ATOMS: atom_id res chain seq x y z
N MET A 1 -1.86 -19.20 29.23
CA MET A 1 -0.94 -18.43 30.12
C MET A 1 -1.72 -17.88 31.30
N SER A 2 -1.07 -17.62 32.42
CA SER A 2 -1.69 -16.89 33.53
C SER A 2 -1.68 -15.37 33.25
N THR A 3 -2.48 -14.61 34.00
CA THR A 3 -2.50 -13.15 33.91
C THR A 3 -1.11 -12.56 34.17
N GLY A 4 -0.37 -13.09 35.17
CA GLY A 4 0.98 -12.63 35.48
C GLY A 4 1.99 -12.93 34.36
N GLU A 5 1.89 -14.09 33.72
CA GLU A 5 2.71 -14.43 32.55
C GLU A 5 2.41 -13.51 31.37
N ASN A 6 1.14 -13.18 31.12
CA ASN A 6 0.74 -12.23 30.08
C ASN A 6 1.31 -10.82 30.35
N ILE A 7 1.19 -10.32 31.59
CA ILE A 7 1.75 -9.02 31.99
C ILE A 7 3.27 -9.01 31.80
N GLN A 8 3.97 -10.07 32.24
CA GLN A 8 5.42 -10.18 32.09
C GLN A 8 5.84 -10.21 30.62
N PHE A 9 5.10 -10.95 29.76
CA PHE A 9 5.34 -11.04 28.34
C PHE A 9 5.19 -9.66 27.68
N LEU A 10 4.06 -8.97 27.89
CA LEU A 10 3.79 -7.64 27.32
C LEU A 10 4.83 -6.62 27.76
N ARG A 11 5.16 -6.57 29.06
CA ARG A 11 6.19 -5.67 29.58
C ARG A 11 7.55 -5.88 28.90
N LYS A 12 7.99 -7.16 28.78
CA LYS A 12 9.27 -7.47 28.13
C LYS A 12 9.26 -7.12 26.65
N ARG A 13 8.14 -7.33 25.97
CA ARG A 13 7.97 -6.99 24.55
C ARG A 13 8.13 -5.50 24.29
N GLU A 14 7.55 -4.67 25.15
CA GLU A 14 7.69 -3.21 25.08
C GLU A 14 9.02 -2.68 25.67
N GLY A 15 9.98 -3.55 25.95
CA GLY A 15 11.30 -3.19 26.45
C GLY A 15 11.34 -2.63 27.88
N PHE A 16 10.22 -2.69 28.64
CA PHE A 16 10.20 -2.17 29.99
C PHE A 16 10.90 -3.10 30.99
N THR A 17 11.75 -2.51 31.85
CA THR A 17 12.19 -3.18 33.08
C THR A 17 11.04 -3.20 34.08
N GLN A 18 11.09 -4.09 35.09
CA GLN A 18 10.09 -4.05 36.22
C GLN A 18 10.05 -2.70 36.91
N GLU A 19 11.13 -1.97 36.91
CA GLU A 19 11.29 -0.67 37.56
C GLU A 19 10.64 0.44 36.74
N SER A 20 10.95 0.51 35.44
CA SER A 20 10.33 1.48 34.52
C SER A 20 8.84 1.24 34.34
N PHE A 21 8.40 -0.03 34.29
CA PHE A 21 6.98 -0.37 34.21
C PHE A 21 6.23 0.01 35.52
N ALA A 22 6.86 -0.19 36.68
CA ALA A 22 6.29 0.23 37.97
C ALA A 22 6.09 1.76 38.03
N GLU A 23 7.06 2.53 37.51
CA GLU A 23 6.97 3.98 37.41
C GLU A 23 5.80 4.43 36.52
N GLN A 24 5.65 3.84 35.35
CA GLN A 24 4.54 4.11 34.43
C GLN A 24 3.17 3.77 35.04
N MET A 25 3.10 2.68 35.79
CA MET A 25 1.88 2.23 36.45
C MET A 25 1.60 2.96 37.80
N GLY A 26 2.54 3.78 38.27
CA GLY A 26 2.42 4.48 39.55
C GLY A 26 2.39 3.53 40.77
N VAL A 27 3.10 2.41 40.69
CA VAL A 27 3.18 1.39 41.77
C VAL A 27 4.62 1.06 42.12
N SER A 28 4.84 0.25 43.17
CA SER A 28 6.19 -0.21 43.50
C SER A 28 6.64 -1.35 42.58
N ARG A 29 7.97 -1.47 42.33
CA ARG A 29 8.56 -2.62 41.65
C ARG A 29 8.13 -3.96 42.26
N GLN A 30 7.98 -4.00 43.57
CA GLN A 30 7.52 -5.22 44.28
C GLN A 30 6.10 -5.59 43.91
N THR A 31 5.24 -4.59 43.63
CA THR A 31 3.86 -4.81 43.18
C THR A 31 3.86 -5.44 41.79
N ILE A 32 4.66 -4.93 40.87
CA ILE A 32 4.83 -5.53 39.54
C ILE A 32 5.31 -6.98 39.63
N SER A 33 6.34 -7.23 40.45
CA SER A 33 6.85 -8.59 40.65
C SER A 33 5.79 -9.56 41.21
N LYS A 34 4.90 -9.09 42.10
CA LYS A 34 3.78 -9.88 42.60
C LYS A 34 2.72 -10.15 41.55
N TRP A 35 2.42 -9.18 40.69
CA TRP A 35 1.50 -9.37 39.58
C TRP A 35 2.05 -10.39 38.56
N GLU A 36 3.32 -10.25 38.16
CA GLU A 36 3.97 -11.17 37.23
C GLU A 36 4.15 -12.60 37.77
N SER A 37 4.17 -12.77 39.11
CA SER A 37 4.23 -14.09 39.75
C SER A 37 2.86 -14.64 40.17
N ASP A 38 1.77 -14.00 39.76
CA ASP A 38 0.38 -14.32 40.13
C ASP A 38 0.16 -14.38 41.68
N SER A 39 1.07 -13.78 42.47
CA SER A 39 0.94 -13.70 43.91
C SER A 39 -0.09 -12.68 44.39
N CYS A 40 -0.45 -11.75 43.53
CA CYS A 40 -1.49 -10.74 43.71
C CYS A 40 -2.09 -10.36 42.37
N PHE A 41 -3.41 -10.19 42.34
CA PHE A 41 -4.10 -9.77 41.10
C PHE A 41 -4.14 -8.23 41.06
N PRO A 42 -3.89 -7.58 39.86
CA PRO A 42 -4.02 -6.16 39.73
C PRO A 42 -5.47 -5.68 39.90
N GLU A 43 -5.65 -4.47 40.41
CA GLU A 43 -6.97 -3.82 40.47
C GLU A 43 -7.47 -3.53 39.04
N MET A 44 -8.80 -3.49 38.85
CA MET A 44 -9.43 -3.29 37.53
C MET A 44 -8.93 -2.02 36.83
N GLU A 45 -8.75 -0.93 37.56
CA GLU A 45 -8.21 0.32 37.06
C GLU A 45 -6.80 0.15 36.44
N LYS A 46 -5.96 -0.65 37.12
CA LYS A 46 -4.60 -0.96 36.64
C LYS A 46 -4.61 -1.89 35.42
N LEU A 47 -5.53 -2.83 35.35
CA LEU A 47 -5.72 -3.68 34.20
C LEU A 47 -6.16 -2.86 32.99
N LEU A 48 -7.09 -1.93 33.14
CA LEU A 48 -7.51 -1.04 32.06
C LEU A 48 -6.35 -0.14 31.59
N GLN A 49 -5.58 0.41 32.52
CA GLN A 49 -4.37 1.19 32.20
C GLN A 49 -3.34 0.36 31.45
N MET A 50 -3.17 -0.93 31.78
CA MET A 50 -2.31 -1.86 31.02
C MET A 50 -2.87 -2.13 29.62
N CYS A 51 -4.18 -2.33 29.49
CA CYS A 51 -4.81 -2.56 28.20
C CYS A 51 -4.62 -1.37 27.25
N GLU A 52 -4.75 -0.14 27.76
CA GLU A 52 -4.47 1.09 26.98
C GLU A 52 -2.99 1.19 26.59
N MET A 53 -2.07 0.90 27.54
CA MET A 53 -0.63 0.98 27.32
C MET A 53 -0.12 -0.07 26.34
N PHE A 54 -0.63 -1.29 26.42
CA PHE A 54 -0.19 -2.43 25.62
C PHE A 54 -1.06 -2.68 24.39
N HIS A 55 -2.07 -1.84 24.16
CA HIS A 55 -3.05 -1.97 23.07
C HIS A 55 -3.66 -3.38 22.97
N CYS A 56 -4.08 -3.96 24.10
CA CYS A 56 -4.68 -5.28 24.17
C CYS A 56 -6.06 -5.25 24.85
N ASN A 57 -6.90 -6.27 24.57
CA ASN A 57 -8.19 -6.40 25.22
C ASN A 57 -8.05 -6.99 26.64
N LEU A 58 -8.98 -6.62 27.52
CA LEU A 58 -8.97 -7.08 28.91
C LEU A 58 -9.13 -8.61 29.03
N ASP A 59 -9.96 -9.21 28.16
CA ASP A 59 -10.16 -10.67 28.16
C ASP A 59 -8.88 -11.40 27.73
N ASP A 60 -8.13 -10.87 26.77
CA ASP A 60 -6.86 -11.42 26.31
C ASP A 60 -5.79 -11.32 27.40
N LEU A 61 -5.73 -10.17 28.09
CA LEU A 61 -4.80 -9.95 29.20
C LEU A 61 -5.07 -10.89 30.38
N VAL A 62 -6.35 -11.13 30.72
CA VAL A 62 -6.75 -11.86 31.94
C VAL A 62 -6.91 -13.35 31.69
N ARG A 63 -7.46 -13.76 30.56
CA ARG A 63 -7.85 -15.15 30.26
C ARG A 63 -7.19 -15.71 29.02
N GLY A 64 -6.70 -14.86 28.14
CA GLY A 64 -6.11 -15.25 26.87
C GLY A 64 -4.68 -15.78 27.02
N ASN A 65 -4.15 -16.25 25.91
CA ASN A 65 -2.74 -16.54 25.75
C ASN A 65 -2.14 -15.50 24.81
N VAL A 66 -1.85 -14.31 25.36
CA VAL A 66 -1.37 -13.16 24.57
C VAL A 66 -0.17 -13.52 23.70
N GLN A 67 0.68 -14.45 24.14
CA GLN A 67 1.81 -14.91 23.33
C GLN A 67 1.38 -15.76 22.14
N ALA A 68 0.36 -16.61 22.30
CA ALA A 68 -0.15 -17.42 21.19
C ALA A 68 -0.98 -16.55 20.22
N ASP A 69 -1.79 -15.63 20.76
CA ASP A 69 -2.62 -14.72 19.97
C ASP A 69 -1.73 -13.78 19.13
N VAL A 70 -0.67 -13.25 19.74
CA VAL A 70 0.34 -12.46 19.02
C VAL A 70 1.07 -13.31 17.96
N ALA A 71 1.40 -14.56 18.26
CA ALA A 71 2.06 -15.44 17.29
C ALA A 71 1.12 -15.83 16.13
N GLU A 72 -0.18 -16.03 16.41
CA GLU A 72 -1.19 -16.34 15.41
C GLU A 72 -1.47 -15.12 14.51
N ASP A 73 -1.64 -13.93 15.07
CA ASP A 73 -1.78 -12.69 14.31
C ASP A 73 -0.53 -12.41 13.46
N THR A 74 0.66 -12.63 14.02
CA THR A 74 1.93 -12.48 13.32
C THR A 74 2.02 -13.39 12.10
N ALA A 75 1.72 -14.67 12.25
CA ALA A 75 1.72 -15.64 11.14
C ALA A 75 0.68 -15.29 10.09
N GLY A 76 -0.49 -14.84 10.48
CA GLY A 76 -1.56 -14.39 9.60
C GLY A 76 -1.18 -13.14 8.81
N TYR A 77 -0.65 -12.11 9.46
CA TYR A 77 -0.22 -10.86 8.84
C TYR A 77 0.91 -11.05 7.83
N ASP A 78 1.98 -11.75 8.24
CA ASP A 78 3.14 -11.98 7.37
C ASP A 78 2.76 -12.76 6.09
N ALA A 79 1.95 -13.80 6.24
CA ALA A 79 1.46 -14.59 5.12
C ALA A 79 0.57 -13.77 4.19
N HIS A 80 -0.35 -12.97 4.77
CA HIS A 80 -1.26 -12.11 4.02
C HIS A 80 -0.51 -11.02 3.23
N MET A 81 0.39 -10.27 3.88
CA MET A 81 1.16 -9.20 3.24
C MET A 81 2.09 -9.74 2.14
N ASN A 82 2.68 -10.93 2.35
CA ASN A 82 3.47 -11.60 1.31
C ASN A 82 2.62 -12.01 0.10
N LEU A 83 1.40 -12.51 0.33
CA LEU A 83 0.46 -12.86 -0.75
C LEU A 83 0.01 -11.61 -1.49
N PHE A 84 -0.37 -10.57 -0.77
CA PHE A 84 -0.78 -9.28 -1.33
C PHE A 84 0.31 -8.66 -2.20
N ALA A 85 1.56 -8.58 -1.70
CA ALA A 85 2.70 -8.11 -2.47
C ALA A 85 2.92 -8.89 -3.76
N LYS A 86 2.78 -10.22 -3.72
CA LYS A 86 2.88 -11.07 -4.92
C LYS A 86 1.73 -10.82 -5.89
N GLN A 87 0.49 -10.71 -5.42
CA GLN A 87 -0.68 -10.47 -6.27
C GLN A 87 -0.58 -9.13 -6.99
N ILE A 88 -0.28 -8.05 -6.29
CA ILE A 88 -0.13 -6.72 -6.88
C ILE A 88 1.02 -6.69 -7.89
N THR A 89 2.21 -7.21 -7.50
CA THR A 89 3.36 -7.25 -8.40
C THR A 89 3.06 -8.08 -9.65
N THR A 90 2.47 -9.27 -9.49
CA THR A 90 2.12 -10.16 -10.61
C THR A 90 1.09 -9.50 -11.52
N GLY A 91 0.08 -8.83 -10.96
CA GLY A 91 -0.94 -8.12 -11.73
C GLY A 91 -0.35 -7.04 -12.64
N VAL A 92 0.52 -6.17 -12.08
CA VAL A 92 1.18 -5.12 -12.87
C VAL A 92 2.15 -5.71 -13.89
N VAL A 93 2.96 -6.68 -13.52
CA VAL A 93 3.93 -7.33 -14.41
C VAL A 93 3.21 -8.01 -15.59
N LEU A 94 2.08 -8.68 -15.35
CA LEU A 94 1.28 -9.29 -16.44
C LEU A 94 0.79 -8.25 -17.45
N VAL A 95 0.28 -7.10 -17.00
CA VAL A 95 -0.13 -6.02 -17.90
C VAL A 95 1.03 -5.54 -18.76
N LEU A 96 2.21 -5.33 -18.15
CA LEU A 96 3.41 -4.88 -18.86
C LEU A 96 3.95 -5.96 -19.83
N ILE A 97 3.86 -7.24 -19.48
CA ILE A 97 4.17 -8.35 -20.39
C ILE A 97 3.24 -8.32 -21.60
N GLY A 98 1.94 -8.05 -21.40
CA GLY A 98 0.98 -7.91 -22.47
C GLY A 98 1.36 -6.79 -23.46
N VAL A 99 1.79 -5.63 -22.94
CA VAL A 99 2.30 -4.53 -23.78
C VAL A 99 3.57 -4.93 -24.52
N THR A 100 4.49 -5.61 -23.87
CA THR A 100 5.74 -6.10 -24.48
C THR A 100 5.44 -7.08 -25.61
N ALA A 101 4.52 -8.03 -25.37
CA ALA A 101 4.11 -9.02 -26.37
C ALA A 101 3.39 -8.37 -27.57
N MET A 102 2.54 -7.36 -27.31
CA MET A 102 1.89 -6.56 -28.36
C MET A 102 2.92 -5.88 -29.26
N LEU A 103 3.90 -5.17 -28.68
CA LEU A 103 4.96 -4.48 -29.43
C LEU A 103 5.78 -5.47 -30.27
N LEU A 104 6.17 -6.59 -29.70
CA LEU A 104 6.94 -7.62 -30.41
C LEU A 104 6.15 -8.23 -31.58
N THR A 105 4.86 -8.51 -31.36
CA THR A 105 4.00 -9.10 -32.40
C THR A 105 3.73 -8.12 -33.54
N TYR A 106 3.58 -6.83 -33.25
CA TYR A 106 3.41 -5.78 -34.22
C TYR A 106 4.55 -5.79 -35.25
N GLY A 107 5.82 -5.85 -34.77
CA GLY A 107 6.96 -5.88 -35.68
C GLY A 107 7.15 -7.21 -36.47
N LEU A 108 6.69 -8.33 -35.90
CA LEU A 108 6.89 -9.66 -36.50
C LEU A 108 5.86 -10.00 -37.58
N SER A 109 4.61 -9.60 -37.41
CA SER A 109 3.50 -10.16 -38.17
C SER A 109 2.83 -9.21 -39.20
N HIS A 110 3.09 -7.89 -39.11
CA HIS A 110 2.33 -6.87 -39.82
C HIS A 110 0.80 -7.01 -39.69
N LEU A 111 0.34 -7.72 -38.65
CA LEU A 111 -1.05 -7.96 -38.35
C LEU A 111 -1.43 -7.14 -37.11
N ASP A 112 -1.65 -5.86 -37.29
CA ASP A 112 -1.94 -4.88 -36.22
C ASP A 112 -3.10 -5.32 -35.32
N MET A 113 -4.13 -5.92 -35.93
CA MET A 113 -5.30 -6.42 -35.20
C MET A 113 -4.93 -7.61 -34.30
N LEU A 114 -4.04 -8.51 -34.74
CA LEU A 114 -3.61 -9.65 -33.94
C LEU A 114 -2.71 -9.21 -32.76
N ALA A 115 -1.83 -8.25 -33.02
CA ALA A 115 -0.99 -7.65 -31.97
C ALA A 115 -1.85 -7.01 -30.86
N GLY A 116 -2.87 -6.24 -31.25
CA GLY A 116 -3.82 -5.65 -30.30
C GLY A 116 -4.61 -6.71 -29.51
N LEU A 117 -5.08 -7.77 -30.17
CA LEU A 117 -5.81 -8.86 -29.51
C LEU A 117 -4.96 -9.58 -28.46
N LEU A 118 -3.65 -9.71 -28.67
CA LEU A 118 -2.76 -10.41 -27.72
C LEU A 118 -2.63 -9.68 -26.38
N LEU A 119 -2.84 -8.37 -26.33
CA LEU A 119 -2.81 -7.59 -25.08
C LEU A 119 -3.92 -8.01 -24.11
N PHE A 120 -5.13 -8.29 -24.61
CA PHE A 120 -6.33 -8.47 -23.77
C PHE A 120 -6.23 -9.63 -22.77
N PRO A 121 -5.74 -10.83 -23.11
CA PRO A 121 -5.60 -11.91 -22.12
C PRO A 121 -4.73 -11.51 -20.94
N PHE A 122 -3.60 -10.85 -21.18
CA PHE A 122 -2.70 -10.38 -20.13
C PHE A 122 -3.32 -9.26 -19.32
N LEU A 123 -4.05 -8.34 -19.97
CA LEU A 123 -4.77 -7.26 -19.30
C LEU A 123 -5.86 -7.83 -18.38
N ILE A 124 -6.68 -8.76 -18.86
CA ILE A 124 -7.74 -9.41 -18.08
C ILE A 124 -7.14 -10.15 -16.88
N ALA A 125 -6.09 -10.95 -17.10
CA ALA A 125 -5.43 -11.67 -16.02
C ALA A 125 -4.79 -10.69 -15.00
N GLY A 126 -4.08 -9.67 -15.48
CA GLY A 126 -3.46 -8.66 -14.62
C GLY A 126 -4.48 -7.92 -13.76
N VAL A 127 -5.58 -7.44 -14.36
CA VAL A 127 -6.67 -6.78 -13.63
C VAL A 127 -7.32 -7.74 -12.63
N ALA A 128 -7.53 -9.01 -12.98
CA ALA A 128 -8.08 -10.00 -12.05
C ALA A 128 -7.19 -10.17 -10.81
N PHE A 129 -5.85 -10.23 -10.98
CA PHE A 129 -4.91 -10.27 -9.85
C PHE A 129 -4.97 -9.01 -8.98
N LEU A 130 -5.04 -7.82 -9.59
CA LEU A 130 -5.13 -6.55 -8.86
C LEU A 130 -6.43 -6.44 -8.07
N VAL A 131 -7.56 -6.77 -8.69
CA VAL A 131 -8.88 -6.71 -8.02
C VAL A 131 -8.97 -7.72 -6.89
N THR A 132 -8.56 -8.98 -7.14
CA THR A 132 -8.58 -10.01 -6.08
C THR A 132 -7.63 -9.66 -4.94
N GLY A 133 -6.44 -9.15 -5.24
CA GLY A 133 -5.48 -8.70 -4.23
C GLY A 133 -6.04 -7.56 -3.37
N GLY A 134 -6.59 -6.52 -4.01
CA GLY A 134 -7.20 -5.39 -3.31
C GLY A 134 -8.39 -5.79 -2.43
N MET A 135 -9.34 -6.58 -2.95
CA MET A 135 -10.50 -7.05 -2.18
C MET A 135 -10.11 -7.96 -1.00
N GLN A 136 -9.09 -8.82 -1.18
CA GLN A 136 -8.60 -9.68 -0.09
C GLN A 136 -7.89 -8.84 0.98
N HIS A 137 -7.15 -7.82 0.56
CA HIS A 137 -6.47 -6.91 1.49
C HIS A 137 -7.47 -6.09 2.29
N GLU A 138 -8.46 -5.47 1.64
CA GLU A 138 -9.54 -4.73 2.30
C GLU A 138 -10.31 -5.62 3.30
N HIS A 139 -10.64 -6.85 2.92
CA HIS A 139 -11.29 -7.78 3.83
C HIS A 139 -10.42 -8.12 5.05
N TYR A 140 -9.11 -8.28 4.84
CA TYR A 140 -8.15 -8.56 5.90
C TYR A 140 -7.99 -7.37 6.85
N THR A 141 -7.81 -6.15 6.33
CA THR A 141 -7.64 -4.93 7.13
C THR A 141 -8.88 -4.61 7.95
N ASN A 142 -10.08 -4.80 7.36
CA ASN A 142 -11.34 -4.64 8.09
C ASN A 142 -11.50 -5.63 9.27
N LYS A 143 -10.92 -6.83 9.14
CA LYS A 143 -10.95 -7.85 10.19
C LYS A 143 -9.84 -7.66 11.23
N HIS A 144 -8.70 -7.11 10.82
CA HIS A 144 -7.50 -6.89 11.63
C HIS A 144 -7.00 -5.45 11.47
N PRO A 145 -7.76 -4.44 11.97
CA PRO A 145 -7.42 -3.02 11.78
C PRO A 145 -6.15 -2.61 12.53
N GLN A 146 -5.79 -3.34 13.59
CA GLN A 146 -4.61 -3.07 14.39
C GLN A 146 -3.79 -4.35 14.55
N ILE A 147 -2.52 -4.27 14.23
CA ILE A 147 -1.53 -5.34 14.39
C ILE A 147 -0.49 -4.88 15.40
N VAL A 148 -0.14 -5.76 16.30
CA VAL A 148 0.94 -5.47 17.26
C VAL A 148 2.29 -5.57 16.56
N PRO A 149 3.18 -4.57 16.67
CA PRO A 149 4.53 -4.66 16.11
C PRO A 149 5.28 -5.86 16.67
N PHE A 150 5.81 -6.71 15.79
CA PHE A 150 6.48 -7.95 16.17
C PHE A 150 7.83 -8.16 15.49
N TYR A 151 8.15 -7.36 14.46
CA TYR A 151 9.45 -7.45 13.81
C TYR A 151 10.54 -6.89 14.70
N THR A 152 11.61 -7.66 14.87
CA THR A 152 12.80 -7.23 15.61
C THR A 152 13.62 -6.22 14.80
N GLU A 153 14.41 -5.38 15.48
CA GLU A 153 15.33 -4.44 14.80
C GLU A 153 16.30 -5.17 13.84
N GLU A 154 16.76 -6.38 14.22
CA GLU A 154 17.63 -7.20 13.39
C GLU A 154 16.95 -7.64 12.08
N GLU A 155 15.67 -8.00 12.12
CA GLU A 155 14.89 -8.38 10.94
C GLU A 155 14.62 -7.17 10.03
N GLN A 156 14.31 -6.02 10.61
CA GLN A 156 14.12 -4.76 9.88
C GLN A 156 15.41 -4.34 9.19
N ASP A 157 16.55 -4.38 9.87
CA ASP A 157 17.86 -4.08 9.31
C ASP A 157 18.27 -5.05 8.20
N ALA A 158 18.02 -6.34 8.39
CA ALA A 158 18.28 -7.36 7.38
C ALA A 158 17.42 -7.14 6.12
N PHE A 159 16.16 -6.76 6.33
CA PHE A 159 15.27 -6.41 5.23
C PHE A 159 15.69 -5.11 4.54
N HIS A 160 16.10 -4.09 5.29
CA HIS A 160 16.52 -2.79 4.74
C HIS A 160 17.66 -2.96 3.72
N LYS A 161 18.63 -3.83 4.00
CA LYS A 161 19.70 -4.18 3.04
C LYS A 161 19.16 -4.82 1.75
N LYS A 162 18.19 -5.74 1.87
CA LYS A 162 17.53 -6.37 0.72
C LYS A 162 16.69 -5.36 -0.07
N PHE A 163 15.99 -4.46 0.62
CA PHE A 163 15.20 -3.40 0.02
C PHE A 163 16.06 -2.48 -0.84
N ILE A 164 17.18 -1.99 -0.31
CA ILE A 164 18.12 -1.17 -1.09
C ILE A 164 18.58 -1.92 -2.34
N ALA A 165 18.95 -3.19 -2.22
CA ALA A 165 19.37 -3.99 -3.37
C ALA A 165 18.25 -4.13 -4.42
N MET A 166 16.99 -4.35 -4.00
CA MET A 166 15.84 -4.42 -4.91
C MET A 166 15.61 -3.10 -5.65
N ILE A 167 15.65 -1.97 -4.93
CA ILE A 167 15.46 -0.64 -5.54
C ILE A 167 16.59 -0.32 -6.52
N VAL A 168 17.85 -0.53 -6.13
CA VAL A 168 19.01 -0.30 -7.01
C VAL A 168 18.92 -1.19 -8.25
N THR A 169 18.59 -2.48 -8.09
CA THR A 169 18.43 -3.40 -9.22
C THR A 169 17.29 -2.97 -10.13
N GLY A 170 16.13 -2.60 -9.58
CA GLY A 170 14.99 -2.14 -10.35
C GLY A 170 15.30 -0.89 -11.19
N ILE A 171 15.89 0.13 -10.58
CA ILE A 171 16.32 1.35 -11.26
C ILE A 171 17.38 1.04 -12.33
N SER A 172 18.39 0.22 -11.98
CA SER A 172 19.46 -0.14 -12.91
C SER A 172 18.92 -0.86 -14.15
N LEU A 173 17.96 -1.78 -13.99
CA LEU A 173 17.33 -2.46 -15.12
C LEU A 173 16.62 -1.47 -16.06
N VAL A 174 15.85 -0.54 -15.52
CA VAL A 174 15.18 0.49 -16.35
C VAL A 174 16.21 1.33 -17.09
N LEU A 175 17.27 1.78 -16.43
CA LEU A 175 18.35 2.57 -17.06
C LEU A 175 19.09 1.77 -18.13
N VAL A 176 19.37 0.49 -17.91
CA VAL A 176 19.96 -0.40 -18.93
C VAL A 176 19.05 -0.48 -20.15
N GLY A 177 17.74 -0.62 -19.96
CA GLY A 177 16.79 -0.61 -21.09
C GLY A 177 16.87 0.67 -21.91
N VAL A 178 16.94 1.83 -21.24
CA VAL A 178 17.11 3.14 -21.91
C VAL A 178 18.44 3.22 -22.67
N VAL A 179 19.54 2.78 -22.06
CA VAL A 179 20.85 2.76 -22.72
C VAL A 179 20.86 1.82 -23.93
N CYS A 180 20.19 0.67 -23.83
CA CYS A 180 20.08 -0.28 -24.94
C CYS A 180 19.33 0.32 -26.14
N ILE A 181 18.24 1.06 -25.94
CA ILE A 181 17.51 1.69 -27.06
C ILE A 181 18.30 2.82 -27.70
N ILE A 182 18.96 3.66 -26.91
CA ILE A 182 19.86 4.71 -27.42
C ILE A 182 21.03 4.10 -28.18
N GLY A 183 21.64 3.06 -27.61
CA GLY A 183 22.73 2.32 -28.26
C GLY A 183 22.31 1.66 -29.59
N ALA A 184 21.10 1.11 -29.66
CA ALA A 184 20.54 0.58 -30.90
C ALA A 184 20.42 1.67 -31.96
N GLY A 185 19.88 2.86 -31.63
CA GLY A 185 19.81 4.01 -32.54
C GLY A 185 21.17 4.45 -33.08
N LEU A 186 22.19 4.49 -32.18
CA LEU A 186 23.56 4.88 -32.55
C LEU A 186 24.27 3.85 -33.45
N ILE A 187 24.04 2.54 -33.23
CA ILE A 187 24.73 1.46 -33.95
C ILE A 187 24.06 1.17 -35.27
N VAL A 188 22.72 1.10 -35.29
CA VAL A 188 21.93 0.73 -36.46
C VAL A 188 21.59 1.94 -37.32
N GLY A 189 21.55 3.13 -36.74
CA GLY A 189 21.14 4.41 -37.33
C GLY A 189 19.67 4.69 -37.06
N GLU A 190 19.35 5.94 -36.73
CA GLU A 190 17.97 6.40 -36.45
C GLU A 190 17.10 6.24 -37.72
N GLU A 191 17.62 6.60 -38.91
CA GLU A 191 16.91 6.47 -40.19
C GLU A 191 16.51 5.02 -40.51
N TYR A 192 17.33 4.02 -40.09
CA TYR A 192 17.01 2.62 -40.27
C TYR A 192 15.89 2.17 -39.33
N LEU A 193 15.90 2.63 -38.08
CA LEU A 193 14.83 2.33 -37.12
C LEU A 193 13.52 2.97 -37.54
N ASP A 194 13.54 4.18 -38.08
CA ASP A 194 12.35 4.89 -38.56
C ASP A 194 11.73 4.25 -39.80
N THR A 195 12.53 3.56 -40.64
CA THR A 195 12.07 2.92 -41.86
C THR A 195 11.81 1.41 -41.71
N ASN A 196 12.25 0.78 -40.63
CA ASN A 196 12.13 -0.66 -40.39
C ASN A 196 11.27 -0.97 -39.17
N ASP A 197 9.98 -1.19 -39.39
CA ASP A 197 9.00 -1.49 -38.30
C ASP A 197 9.41 -2.65 -37.41
N PHE A 198 10.06 -3.68 -37.95
CA PHE A 198 10.54 -4.81 -37.18
C PHE A 198 11.69 -4.41 -36.23
N ALA A 199 12.65 -3.65 -36.69
CA ALA A 199 13.77 -3.22 -35.90
C ALA A 199 13.30 -2.25 -34.78
N ALA A 200 12.42 -1.33 -35.11
CA ALA A 200 11.81 -0.40 -34.14
C ALA A 200 11.01 -1.11 -33.08
N SER A 201 10.14 -2.05 -33.43
CA SER A 201 9.33 -2.80 -32.47
C SER A 201 10.15 -3.76 -31.62
N LEU A 202 11.21 -4.35 -32.16
CA LEU A 202 12.16 -5.17 -31.39
C LEU A 202 12.89 -4.32 -30.35
N ALA A 203 13.38 -3.14 -30.73
CA ALA A 203 14.03 -2.21 -29.79
C ALA A 203 13.07 -1.75 -28.69
N ALA A 204 11.84 -1.38 -29.05
CA ALA A 204 10.79 -0.98 -28.12
C ALA A 204 10.38 -2.14 -27.17
N SER A 205 10.23 -3.35 -27.68
CA SER A 205 9.88 -4.53 -26.88
C SER A 205 11.00 -4.89 -25.91
N LEU A 206 12.26 -4.75 -26.31
CA LEU A 206 13.41 -4.96 -25.43
C LEU A 206 13.45 -3.94 -24.29
N LEU A 207 13.24 -2.65 -24.59
CA LEU A 207 13.09 -1.61 -23.56
C LEU A 207 11.98 -1.97 -22.59
N MET A 208 10.78 -2.32 -23.11
CA MET A 208 9.63 -2.67 -22.28
C MET A 208 9.89 -3.93 -21.42
N ALA A 209 10.66 -4.88 -21.89
CA ALA A 209 11.06 -6.05 -21.09
C ALA A 209 11.92 -5.63 -19.88
N PHE A 210 12.89 -4.75 -20.06
CA PHE A 210 13.69 -4.19 -18.97
C PHE A 210 12.85 -3.34 -18.01
N VAL A 211 11.95 -2.51 -18.52
CA VAL A 211 11.01 -1.72 -17.72
C VAL A 211 10.10 -2.66 -16.91
N THR A 212 9.59 -3.71 -17.51
CA THR A 212 8.74 -4.70 -16.83
C THR A 212 9.47 -5.37 -15.67
N ALA A 213 10.69 -5.85 -15.91
CA ALA A 213 11.52 -6.47 -14.87
C ALA A 213 11.86 -5.46 -13.76
N GLY A 214 12.30 -4.26 -14.13
CA GLY A 214 12.65 -3.19 -13.17
C GLY A 214 11.44 -2.78 -12.32
N THR A 215 10.28 -2.57 -12.94
CA THR A 215 9.03 -2.24 -12.23
C THR A 215 8.61 -3.35 -11.28
N GLY A 216 8.76 -4.62 -11.65
CA GLY A 216 8.50 -5.76 -10.76
C GLY A 216 9.34 -5.71 -9.48
N PHE A 217 10.65 -5.41 -9.59
CA PHE A 217 11.52 -5.25 -8.41
C PHE A 217 11.12 -4.06 -7.55
N LEU A 218 10.78 -2.93 -8.16
CA LEU A 218 10.40 -1.70 -7.44
C LEU A 218 9.08 -1.89 -6.68
N ILE A 219 8.06 -2.46 -7.33
CA ILE A 219 6.74 -2.68 -6.69
C ILE A 219 6.88 -3.72 -5.58
N TYR A 220 7.53 -4.87 -5.85
CA TYR A 220 7.69 -5.90 -4.84
C TYR A 220 8.49 -5.40 -3.64
N GLY A 221 9.57 -4.64 -3.88
CA GLY A 221 10.36 -4.02 -2.82
C GLY A 221 9.55 -3.03 -1.98
N GLY A 222 8.78 -2.15 -2.63
CA GLY A 222 7.90 -1.19 -1.95
C GLY A 222 6.84 -1.88 -1.09
N MET A 223 6.13 -2.87 -1.65
CA MET A 223 5.13 -3.65 -0.92
C MET A 223 5.73 -4.42 0.27
N GLN A 224 6.94 -4.96 0.11
CA GLN A 224 7.64 -5.61 1.21
C GLN A 224 8.08 -4.59 2.28
N LYS A 225 8.44 -3.36 1.91
CA LYS A 225 8.74 -2.31 2.89
C LYS A 225 7.51 -1.98 3.74
N SER A 226 6.36 -1.77 3.11
CA SER A 226 5.09 -1.52 3.80
C SER A 226 4.71 -2.65 4.78
N LYS A 227 5.07 -3.91 4.48
CA LYS A 227 4.89 -5.04 5.40
C LYS A 227 5.64 -4.86 6.72
N TYR A 228 6.86 -4.32 6.71
CA TYR A 228 7.67 -4.11 7.92
C TYR A 228 7.30 -2.85 8.69
N ASP A 229 6.50 -1.95 8.10
CA ASP A 229 6.01 -0.72 8.71
C ASP A 229 4.60 -0.94 9.29
N ILE A 230 4.54 -1.68 10.41
CA ILE A 230 3.27 -1.98 11.09
C ILE A 230 2.65 -0.71 11.69
N GLU A 231 3.45 0.28 12.05
CA GLU A 231 2.93 1.54 12.57
C GLU A 231 2.16 2.31 11.51
N GLU A 232 2.68 2.39 10.27
CA GLU A 232 2.00 2.99 9.13
C GLU A 232 0.69 2.23 8.82
N TYR A 233 0.74 0.88 8.80
CA TYR A 233 -0.45 0.05 8.64
C TYR A 233 -1.54 0.34 9.68
N ASN A 234 -1.16 0.43 10.95
CA ASN A 234 -2.10 0.72 12.04
C ASN A 234 -2.66 2.14 11.94
N GLN A 235 -1.85 3.13 11.58
CA GLN A 235 -2.29 4.51 11.41
C GLN A 235 -3.28 4.65 10.25
N GLU A 236 -3.00 4.07 9.09
CA GLU A 236 -3.89 4.09 7.93
C GLU A 236 -5.23 3.45 8.25
N ASN A 237 -5.23 2.25 8.85
CA ASN A 237 -6.47 1.53 9.15
C ASN A 237 -7.25 2.12 10.34
N THR A 238 -6.59 2.79 11.29
CA THR A 238 -7.26 3.50 12.39
C THR A 238 -7.84 4.83 11.89
N ALA A 239 -7.14 5.55 11.02
CA ALA A 239 -7.64 6.76 10.40
C ALA A 239 -8.86 6.48 9.50
N GLU A 240 -8.91 5.34 8.81
CA GLU A 240 -10.12 4.91 8.08
C GLU A 240 -11.29 4.59 9.02
N THR A 241 -11.02 4.13 10.24
CA THR A 241 -12.04 3.82 11.26
C THR A 241 -12.50 5.07 12.04
N GLU A 242 -11.61 6.04 12.25
CA GLU A 242 -11.89 7.27 12.99
C GLU A 242 -12.29 8.46 12.11
N GLY A 243 -12.21 8.35 10.82
CA GLY A 243 -12.64 9.34 9.84
C GLY A 243 -11.68 9.51 8.69
N GLU A 244 -12.11 9.06 7.54
CA GLU A 244 -11.62 9.59 6.29
C GLU A 244 -11.38 11.11 6.45
N GLU A 245 -10.15 11.57 6.29
CA GLU A 245 -9.86 12.99 6.00
C GLU A 245 -10.36 13.41 4.60
N GLY A 246 -11.30 12.64 4.06
CA GLY A 246 -12.20 13.10 3.02
C GLY A 246 -13.24 14.08 3.61
N PRO A 247 -13.93 14.84 2.80
CA PRO A 247 -14.94 15.78 3.28
C PRO A 247 -15.93 15.02 4.18
N LYS A 248 -15.99 15.40 5.48
CA LYS A 248 -16.88 14.81 6.49
C LYS A 248 -18.36 14.90 6.06
N ASN A 249 -18.65 15.81 5.15
CA ASN A 249 -19.98 16.05 4.62
C ASN A 249 -20.24 15.15 3.40
N PRO A 250 -21.23 14.21 3.47
CA PRO A 250 -21.55 13.31 2.35
C PRO A 250 -21.96 14.08 1.08
N ILE A 251 -22.47 15.30 1.24
CA ILE A 251 -22.81 16.19 0.10
C ILE A 251 -21.54 16.63 -0.63
N VAL A 252 -20.47 16.99 0.08
CA VAL A 252 -19.19 17.39 -0.51
C VAL A 252 -18.54 16.20 -1.24
N LYS A 253 -18.59 15.00 -0.67
CA LYS A 253 -18.16 13.76 -1.36
C LYS A 253 -18.92 13.53 -2.68
N ALA A 254 -20.23 13.63 -2.64
CA ALA A 254 -21.07 13.46 -3.82
C ALA A 254 -20.80 14.53 -4.89
N ILE A 255 -20.57 15.77 -4.52
CA ILE A 255 -20.20 16.87 -5.43
C ILE A 255 -18.83 16.59 -6.09
N CYS A 256 -17.82 16.22 -5.30
CA CYS A 256 -16.49 15.90 -5.83
C CYS A 256 -16.53 14.69 -6.78
N ALA A 257 -17.25 13.64 -6.43
CA ALA A 257 -17.46 12.49 -7.33
C ALA A 257 -18.13 12.91 -8.63
N SER A 258 -19.16 13.76 -8.57
CA SER A 258 -19.86 14.27 -9.76
C SER A 258 -18.95 15.11 -10.65
N ILE A 259 -18.10 15.96 -10.08
CA ILE A 259 -17.09 16.74 -10.82
C ILE A 259 -16.15 15.82 -11.58
N MET A 260 -15.65 14.76 -10.96
CA MET A 260 -14.72 13.81 -11.60
C MET A 260 -15.40 13.00 -12.72
N VAL A 261 -16.67 12.62 -12.55
CA VAL A 261 -17.44 11.96 -13.61
C VAL A 261 -17.64 12.90 -14.81
N ILE A 262 -17.98 14.17 -14.58
CA ILE A 262 -18.12 15.17 -15.63
C ILE A 262 -16.77 15.41 -16.33
N ALA A 263 -15.69 15.52 -15.59
CA ALA A 263 -14.33 15.64 -16.15
C ALA A 263 -13.99 14.46 -17.06
N THR A 264 -14.35 13.23 -16.67
CA THR A 264 -14.16 12.02 -17.48
C THR A 264 -15.00 12.06 -18.76
N LEU A 265 -16.26 12.49 -18.69
CA LEU A 265 -17.11 12.65 -19.87
C LEU A 265 -16.54 13.69 -20.84
N ILE A 266 -16.09 14.84 -20.34
CA ILE A 266 -15.46 15.89 -21.16
C ILE A 266 -14.18 15.34 -21.81
N PHE A 267 -13.34 14.65 -21.06
CA PHE A 267 -12.12 14.02 -21.56
C PHE A 267 -12.41 13.06 -22.73
N LEU A 268 -13.38 12.16 -22.56
CA LEU A 268 -13.77 11.22 -23.59
C LEU A 268 -14.39 11.91 -24.82
N MET A 269 -15.30 12.87 -24.60
CA MET A 269 -15.94 13.59 -25.70
C MET A 269 -14.91 14.37 -26.54
N THR A 270 -14.02 15.12 -25.91
CA THR A 270 -13.00 15.90 -26.61
C THR A 270 -11.94 15.01 -27.25
N GLY A 271 -11.59 13.88 -26.62
CA GLY A 271 -10.71 12.87 -27.17
C GLY A 271 -11.25 12.25 -28.46
N PHE A 272 -12.50 11.81 -28.45
CA PHE A 272 -13.12 11.15 -29.59
C PHE A 272 -13.58 12.13 -30.69
N LEU A 273 -14.13 13.30 -30.32
CA LEU A 273 -14.68 14.24 -31.32
C LEU A 273 -13.62 15.16 -31.95
N GLN A 274 -12.59 15.54 -31.19
CA GLN A 274 -11.58 16.51 -31.61
C GLN A 274 -10.18 15.91 -31.76
N ASN A 275 -10.00 14.61 -31.52
CA ASN A 275 -8.72 13.90 -31.56
C ASN A 275 -7.61 14.56 -30.68
N ALA A 276 -8.03 15.22 -29.61
CA ALA A 276 -7.16 16.07 -28.76
C ALA A 276 -6.58 15.32 -27.52
N TRP A 277 -6.30 14.02 -27.66
CA TRP A 277 -5.86 13.15 -26.55
C TRP A 277 -4.63 13.67 -25.81
N HIS A 278 -3.71 14.33 -26.50
CA HIS A 278 -2.43 14.79 -25.95
C HIS A 278 -2.55 15.97 -24.97
N ILE A 279 -3.64 16.75 -25.02
CA ILE A 279 -3.85 17.93 -24.15
C ILE A 279 -4.97 17.69 -23.12
N ASN A 280 -5.86 16.75 -23.37
CA ASN A 280 -7.09 16.56 -22.62
C ASN A 280 -6.90 16.18 -21.15
N TRP A 281 -5.73 15.64 -20.74
CA TRP A 281 -5.43 15.34 -19.34
C TRP A 281 -5.56 16.58 -18.41
N VAL A 282 -5.46 17.79 -18.96
CA VAL A 282 -5.66 19.05 -18.24
C VAL A 282 -7.05 19.14 -17.60
N VAL A 283 -8.06 18.48 -18.17
CA VAL A 283 -9.43 18.41 -17.63
C VAL A 283 -9.45 17.77 -16.24
N TYR A 284 -8.61 16.74 -16.01
CA TYR A 284 -8.51 16.10 -14.68
C TYR A 284 -7.81 17.00 -13.67
N VAL A 285 -6.80 17.76 -14.07
CA VAL A 285 -6.14 18.74 -13.20
C VAL A 285 -7.14 19.83 -12.79
N ALA A 286 -7.93 20.33 -13.73
CA ALA A 286 -8.98 21.30 -13.45
C ALA A 286 -10.06 20.71 -12.52
N GLY A 287 -10.47 19.46 -12.73
CA GLY A 287 -11.40 18.73 -11.86
C GLY A 287 -10.88 18.58 -10.43
N ALA A 288 -9.61 18.18 -10.28
CA ALA A 288 -8.96 18.05 -8.97
C ALA A 288 -8.89 19.40 -8.22
N LEU A 289 -8.55 20.49 -8.89
CA LEU A 289 -8.53 21.84 -8.30
C LEU A 289 -9.93 22.29 -7.86
N LEU A 290 -10.96 22.01 -8.66
CA LEU A 290 -12.35 22.28 -8.27
C LEU A 290 -12.77 21.45 -7.04
N CYS A 291 -12.40 20.19 -6.97
CA CYS A 291 -12.64 19.35 -5.78
C CYS A 291 -11.94 19.93 -4.54
N ALA A 292 -10.70 20.40 -4.67
CA ALA A 292 -9.98 21.04 -3.55
C ALA A 292 -10.71 22.30 -3.05
N VAL A 293 -11.20 23.15 -3.95
CA VAL A 293 -11.97 24.35 -3.59
C VAL A 293 -13.29 23.97 -2.88
N VAL A 294 -14.01 22.98 -3.39
CA VAL A 294 -15.27 22.48 -2.79
C VAL A 294 -15.01 21.94 -1.38
N ASN A 295 -13.90 21.24 -1.18
CA ASN A 295 -13.49 20.71 0.13
C ASN A 295 -13.19 21.83 1.13
N ILE A 296 -12.42 22.84 0.73
CA ILE A 296 -12.10 24.00 1.57
C ILE A 296 -13.39 24.74 1.98
N LEU A 297 -14.30 24.97 1.03
CA LEU A 297 -15.57 25.64 1.29
C LEU A 297 -16.49 24.79 2.19
N GLY A 298 -16.56 23.49 1.97
CA GLY A 298 -17.34 22.57 2.79
C GLY A 298 -16.88 22.58 4.24
N ASN A 299 -15.59 22.48 4.50
CA ASN A 299 -15.01 22.55 5.84
C ASN A 299 -15.20 23.92 6.51
N ALA A 300 -15.17 25.00 5.74
CA ALA A 300 -15.41 26.36 6.27
C ALA A 300 -16.87 26.56 6.72
N ILE A 301 -17.83 26.03 5.94
CA ILE A 301 -19.27 26.08 6.26
C ILE A 301 -19.57 25.26 7.52
N GLU A 302 -18.94 24.09 7.66
CA GLU A 302 -19.13 23.21 8.82
C GLU A 302 -18.62 23.87 10.11
N LYS A 303 -17.42 24.44 10.09
CA LYS A 303 -16.87 25.22 11.22
C LYS A 303 -17.74 26.44 11.59
N SER A 304 -18.38 27.06 10.61
CA SER A 304 -19.30 28.18 10.86
C SER A 304 -20.62 27.74 11.54
N LYS A 305 -21.11 26.53 11.17
CA LYS A 305 -22.32 25.94 11.78
C LYS A 305 -22.06 25.44 13.21
N GLU A 306 -20.88 24.92 13.50
CA GLU A 306 -20.51 24.52 14.87
C GLU A 306 -20.40 25.72 15.81
N LYS A 307 -19.84 26.86 15.37
CA LYS A 307 -19.78 28.09 16.14
C LYS A 307 -21.16 28.66 16.45
N SER A 308 -22.10 28.60 15.51
CA SER A 308 -23.47 29.08 15.68
C SER A 308 -24.36 28.19 16.58
N LYS A 309 -23.90 26.98 16.94
CA LYS A 309 -24.62 26.08 17.88
C LYS A 309 -24.11 26.20 19.32
N THR A 310 -22.95 26.83 19.51
CA THR A 310 -22.34 27.08 20.83
C THR A 310 -22.57 28.46 21.39
N GLU A 311 -23.18 29.34 20.63
CA GLU A 311 -23.79 30.62 21.06
C GLU A 311 -25.32 30.49 21.24
#